data_79f5c6b368bbab5bce1d73c70732d8d3
#
_entry.id   79f5c6b368bbab5bce1d73c70732d8d3
#
_cell.length_a   1.000
_cell.length_b   1.000
_cell.length_c   1.000
_cell.angle_alpha   90.00
_cell.angle_beta   90.00
_cell.angle_gamma   90.00
#
_symmetry.space_group_name_H-M   'P 1'
#
loop_
_entity.id
_entity.type
_entity.pdbx_description
1 polymer ?
#
loop_
_entity_poly.entity_id
_entity_poly.type
_entity_poly.pdbx_seq_one_letter_code
_entity_poly.pdbx_strand_id
1 'polypeptide(L)'
;MSTQEFAEVVAEATERLSVGDLHSMYVGIITDAAEQEYYFANDTSSAEELRTAAVDQLAMLTRVLATQSDTTVDELAALAAERADELKLF
;
A
#
# COMPACT_ATOMS: atom_id res chain seq x y z
N MET A 1 1.19 -16.28 -6.50
CA MET A 1 0.78 -15.61 -7.75
C MET A 1 1.79 -15.93 -8.83
N SER A 2 1.34 -16.32 -10.00
CA SER A 2 2.25 -16.60 -11.14
C SER A 2 2.79 -15.30 -11.71
N THR A 3 3.87 -15.40 -12.49
CA THR A 3 4.46 -14.25 -13.19
C THR A 3 3.43 -13.58 -14.11
N GLN A 4 2.63 -14.38 -14.81
CA GLN A 4 1.61 -13.85 -15.71
C GLN A 4 0.51 -13.12 -14.94
N GLU A 5 0.03 -13.67 -13.83
CA GLU A 5 -0.98 -13.04 -12.99
C GLU A 5 -0.45 -11.73 -12.39
N PHE A 6 0.80 -11.73 -11.97
CA PHE A 6 1.45 -10.53 -11.45
C PHE A 6 1.46 -9.42 -12.50
N ALA A 7 1.87 -9.75 -13.73
CA ALA A 7 1.91 -8.77 -14.83
C ALA A 7 0.51 -8.24 -15.18
N GLU A 8 -0.50 -9.10 -15.13
CA GLU A 8 -1.88 -8.70 -15.38
C GLU A 8 -2.39 -7.70 -14.33
N VAL A 9 -2.08 -7.96 -13.05
CA VAL A 9 -2.49 -7.06 -11.96
C VAL A 9 -1.77 -5.72 -12.08
N VAL A 10 -0.47 -5.73 -12.42
CA VAL A 10 0.29 -4.49 -12.65
C VAL A 10 -0.35 -3.67 -13.78
N ALA A 11 -0.73 -4.32 -14.87
CA ALA A 11 -1.38 -3.63 -15.99
C ALA A 11 -2.73 -3.04 -15.59
N GLU A 12 -3.55 -3.77 -14.84
CA GLU A 12 -4.83 -3.28 -14.33
C GLU A 12 -4.64 -2.08 -13.41
N ALA A 13 -3.68 -2.16 -12.50
CA ALA A 13 -3.40 -1.07 -11.57
C ALA A 13 -2.91 0.17 -12.30
N THR A 14 -2.03 -0.01 -13.30
CA THR A 14 -1.52 1.09 -14.11
C THR A 14 -2.66 1.81 -14.83
N GLU A 15 -3.56 1.04 -15.45
CA GLU A 15 -4.73 1.60 -16.13
C GLU A 15 -5.63 2.36 -15.15
N ARG A 16 -5.90 1.78 -13.99
CA ARG A 16 -6.77 2.41 -12.98
C ARG A 16 -6.17 3.72 -12.49
N LEU A 17 -4.87 3.77 -12.25
CA LEU A 17 -4.19 4.98 -11.77
C LEU A 17 -4.19 6.11 -12.79
N SER A 18 -4.31 5.79 -14.09
CA SER A 18 -4.28 6.81 -15.15
C SER A 18 -5.63 7.46 -15.42
N VAL A 19 -6.72 6.92 -14.88
CA VAL A 19 -8.08 7.42 -15.19
C VAL A 19 -8.39 8.77 -14.51
N GLY A 20 -7.81 9.04 -13.37
CA GLY A 20 -8.17 10.21 -12.57
C GLY A 20 -9.23 9.85 -11.53
N ASP A 21 -9.92 10.82 -10.95
CA ASP A 21 -10.93 10.64 -9.89
C ASP A 21 -10.40 10.02 -8.59
N LEU A 22 -9.09 10.06 -8.40
CA LEU A 22 -8.48 9.50 -7.18
C LEU A 22 -8.48 10.54 -6.07
N HIS A 23 -8.81 10.11 -4.86
CA HIS A 23 -8.81 10.96 -3.68
C HIS A 23 -7.54 10.79 -2.86
N SER A 24 -7.05 9.56 -2.73
CA SER A 24 -5.80 9.26 -2.04
C SER A 24 -5.19 8.01 -2.67
N MET A 25 -3.89 8.03 -2.87
CA MET A 25 -3.16 6.95 -3.51
C MET A 25 -1.84 6.72 -2.79
N TYR A 26 -1.50 5.45 -2.60
CA TYR A 26 -0.16 5.05 -2.18
C TYR A 26 0.25 3.80 -2.96
N VAL A 27 1.46 3.80 -3.48
CA VAL A 27 2.06 2.64 -4.13
C VAL A 27 3.42 2.38 -3.51
N GLY A 28 3.58 1.23 -2.86
CA GLY A 28 4.85 0.78 -2.32
C GLY A 28 5.38 -0.34 -3.20
N ILE A 29 6.65 -0.27 -3.56
CA ILE A 29 7.28 -1.21 -4.46
C ILE A 29 8.53 -1.78 -3.81
N ILE A 30 8.68 -3.10 -3.90
CA ILE A 30 9.92 -3.78 -3.53
C ILE A 30 10.42 -4.44 -4.81
N THR A 31 11.61 -4.05 -5.26
CA THR A 31 12.20 -4.59 -6.49
C THR A 31 12.85 -5.95 -6.26
N ASP A 32 13.24 -6.63 -7.34
CA ASP A 32 13.97 -7.89 -7.25
C ASP A 32 15.31 -7.75 -6.50
N ALA A 33 15.88 -6.55 -6.53
CA ALA A 33 17.11 -6.23 -5.78
C ALA A 33 16.83 -5.82 -4.33
N ALA A 34 15.60 -5.99 -3.87
CA ALA A 34 15.14 -5.63 -2.52
C ALA A 34 15.20 -4.12 -2.25
N GLU A 35 15.22 -3.29 -3.30
CA GLU A 35 15.13 -1.85 -3.16
C GLU A 35 13.68 -1.46 -2.90
N GLN A 36 13.48 -0.44 -2.07
CA GLN A 36 12.15 0.04 -1.69
C GLN A 36 11.89 1.40 -2.32
N GLU A 37 10.73 1.52 -2.97
CA GLU A 37 10.29 2.76 -3.61
C GLU A 37 8.85 3.04 -3.20
N TYR A 38 8.47 4.31 -3.15
CA TYR A 38 7.08 4.63 -2.88
C TYR A 38 6.63 5.86 -3.66
N TYR A 39 5.33 5.88 -3.93
CA TYR A 39 4.64 7.02 -4.56
C TYR A 39 3.41 7.30 -3.72
N PHE A 40 3.21 8.55 -3.37
CA PHE A 40 2.08 8.94 -2.53
C PHE A 40 1.51 10.27 -3.03
N ALA A 41 0.19 10.32 -3.15
CA ALA A 41 -0.51 11.54 -3.50
C ALA A 41 -1.91 11.54 -2.90
N ASN A 42 -2.41 12.70 -2.53
CA ASN A 42 -3.78 12.83 -2.04
C ASN A 42 -4.37 14.17 -2.48
N ASP A 43 -5.69 14.19 -2.57
CA ASP A 43 -6.48 15.37 -2.87
C ASP A 43 -7.43 15.63 -1.71
N THR A 44 -6.84 15.77 -0.52
CA THR A 44 -7.60 16.01 0.71
C THR A 44 -7.44 17.46 1.15
N SER A 45 -8.46 18.00 1.83
CA SER A 45 -8.48 19.40 2.23
C SER A 45 -8.08 19.63 3.68
N SER A 46 -7.85 18.57 4.46
CA SER A 46 -7.45 18.69 5.86
C SER A 46 -6.65 17.47 6.31
N ALA A 47 -5.89 17.63 7.39
CA ALA A 47 -5.15 16.53 8.00
C ALA A 47 -6.07 15.42 8.52
N GLU A 48 -7.25 15.79 8.98
CA GLU A 48 -8.25 14.83 9.46
C GLU A 48 -8.77 13.96 8.32
N GLU A 49 -9.10 14.59 7.18
CA GLU A 49 -9.56 13.89 5.99
C GLU A 49 -8.49 12.94 5.47
N LEU A 50 -7.24 13.40 5.43
CA LEU A 50 -6.12 12.55 5.03
C LEU A 50 -5.94 11.36 5.99
N ARG A 51 -6.07 11.60 7.30
CA ARG A 51 -5.93 10.53 8.29
C ARG A 51 -7.00 9.46 8.11
N THR A 52 -8.23 9.87 7.82
CA THR A 52 -9.33 8.93 7.55
C THR A 52 -9.02 8.07 6.33
N ALA A 53 -8.57 8.69 5.24
CA ALA A 53 -8.19 7.96 4.02
C ALA A 53 -7.02 7.01 4.29
N ALA A 54 -6.02 7.46 5.05
CA ALA A 54 -4.84 6.66 5.37
C ALA A 54 -5.22 5.41 6.18
N VAL A 55 -6.11 5.55 7.15
CA VAL A 55 -6.59 4.41 7.95
C VAL A 55 -7.31 3.40 7.06
N ASP A 56 -8.18 3.86 6.16
CA ASP A 56 -8.90 2.98 5.26
C ASP A 56 -7.95 2.24 4.31
N GLN A 57 -6.98 2.96 3.74
CA GLN A 57 -5.99 2.36 2.85
C GLN A 57 -5.12 1.34 3.58
N LEU A 58 -4.67 1.67 4.77
CA LEU A 58 -3.86 0.76 5.58
C LEU A 58 -4.67 -0.47 6.00
N ALA A 59 -5.94 -0.29 6.33
CA ALA A 59 -6.83 -1.40 6.70
C ALA A 59 -7.01 -2.38 5.54
N MET A 60 -7.24 -1.87 4.31
CA MET A 60 -7.33 -2.72 3.12
C MET A 60 -6.04 -3.50 2.91
N LEU A 61 -4.91 -2.83 2.95
CA LEU A 61 -3.59 -3.43 2.76
C LEU A 61 -3.34 -4.52 3.82
N THR A 62 -3.59 -4.20 5.08
CA THR A 62 -3.35 -5.12 6.19
C THR A 62 -4.21 -6.37 6.06
N ARG A 63 -5.49 -6.21 5.72
CA ARG A 63 -6.41 -7.34 5.56
C ARG A 63 -5.97 -8.26 4.42
N VAL A 64 -5.65 -7.69 3.26
CA VAL A 64 -5.25 -8.49 2.09
C VAL A 64 -3.93 -9.21 2.36
N LEU A 65 -2.92 -8.50 2.86
CA LEU A 65 -1.60 -9.09 3.07
C LEU A 65 -1.59 -10.10 4.22
N ALA A 66 -2.35 -9.89 5.27
CA ALA A 66 -2.46 -10.87 6.36
C ALA A 66 -3.03 -12.19 5.84
N THR A 67 -4.09 -12.12 5.03
CA THR A 67 -4.70 -13.30 4.43
C THR A 67 -3.72 -14.03 3.51
N GLN A 68 -3.00 -13.28 2.67
CA GLN A 68 -2.08 -13.85 1.68
C GLN A 68 -0.81 -14.42 2.32
N SER A 69 -0.38 -13.89 3.46
CA SER A 69 0.86 -14.30 4.13
C SER A 69 0.64 -15.24 5.31
N ASP A 70 -0.58 -15.73 5.51
CA ASP A 70 -0.94 -16.66 6.58
C ASP A 70 -0.61 -16.11 7.98
N THR A 71 -0.87 -14.82 8.17
CA THR A 71 -0.75 -14.16 9.46
C THR A 71 -2.10 -13.56 9.86
N THR A 72 -2.25 -13.21 11.12
CA THR A 72 -3.42 -12.46 11.57
C THR A 72 -3.22 -10.97 11.29
N VAL A 73 -4.32 -10.23 11.23
CA VAL A 73 -4.27 -8.77 11.08
C VAL A 73 -3.48 -8.15 12.23
N ASP A 74 -3.71 -8.61 13.46
CA ASP A 74 -3.02 -8.07 14.64
C ASP A 74 -1.51 -8.32 14.59
N GLU A 75 -1.09 -9.51 14.20
CA GLU A 75 0.32 -9.84 14.08
C GLU A 75 1.00 -9.01 13.00
N LEU A 76 0.38 -8.92 11.82
CA LEU A 76 0.95 -8.16 10.73
C LEU A 76 1.02 -6.67 11.06
N ALA A 77 -0.05 -6.13 11.65
CA ALA A 77 -0.08 -4.71 12.04
C ALA A 77 1.00 -4.40 13.09
N ALA A 78 1.21 -5.28 14.06
CA ALA A 78 2.22 -5.09 15.08
C ALA A 78 3.63 -5.10 14.47
N LEU A 79 3.91 -6.05 13.58
CA LEU A 79 5.19 -6.13 12.89
C LEU A 79 5.42 -4.93 11.99
N ALA A 80 4.36 -4.48 11.30
CA ALA A 80 4.45 -3.30 10.44
C ALA A 80 4.73 -2.03 11.24
N ALA A 81 4.09 -1.87 12.40
CA ALA A 81 4.32 -0.71 13.25
C ALA A 81 5.77 -0.67 13.76
N GLU A 82 6.30 -1.81 14.18
CA GLU A 82 7.68 -1.94 14.61
C GLU A 82 8.64 -1.61 13.45
N ARG A 83 8.36 -2.15 12.27
CA ARG A 83 9.19 -1.93 11.09
C ARG A 83 9.14 -0.47 10.62
N ALA A 84 7.97 0.16 10.73
CA ALA A 84 7.80 1.56 10.34
C ALA A 84 8.71 2.49 11.14
N ASP A 85 8.92 2.20 12.42
CA ASP A 85 9.81 2.98 13.28
C ASP A 85 11.28 2.86 12.84
N GLU A 86 11.63 1.77 12.18
CA GLU A 86 12.99 1.54 11.67
C GLU A 86 13.23 2.17 10.30
N LEU A 87 12.17 2.44 9.53
CA LEU A 87 12.29 2.99 8.18
C LEU A 87 12.69 4.46 8.23
N LYS A 88 13.63 4.83 7.37
CA LYS A 88 14.15 6.18 7.28
C LYS A 88 13.83 6.79 5.92
N LEU A 89 12.53 7.01 5.69
CA LEU A 89 12.03 7.57 4.44
C LEU A 89 12.08 9.10 4.41
N PHE A 90 12.19 9.72 5.58
CA PHE A 90 12.24 11.18 5.71
C PHE A 90 13.38 11.60 6.59
#